data_0fb0c146902e9c75d9e5a790c684f737
#
_entry.id   0fb0c146902e9c75d9e5a790c684f737
#
_cell.length_a   1.000
_cell.length_b   1.000
_cell.length_c   1.000
_cell.angle_alpha   90.00
_cell.angle_beta   90.00
_cell.angle_gamma   90.00
#
_symmetry.space_group_name_H-M   'P 1'
#
loop_
_entity.id
_entity.type
_entity.pdbx_description
1 polymer ?
#
loop_
_entity_poly.entity_id
_entity_poly.type
_entity_poly.pdbx_seq_one_letter_code
_entity_poly.pdbx_strand_id
1 'polypeptide(L)'
;MDAVAEQASFRQDVIAPPNDDIRATVEQVEAITIWAPRAILALFVGLPVLLNLLSGSIGLAIVVGVIMFFVARIITTLVDALVVRPMTTVRYKAAASALSAQVQSLPEPTTLVQSWSNGAPGALAITRNGHLVLVDRSTNYSHLWLQSDQIVNVGVEREATQITKTKHGGSFTFGSLFGSGLFGAYNTGSRSRSTTKTIETAFLEIQYQLERNGSVYTSIIPFGSDRRGADALCAAITRIEHAG
;
A
#
# COMPACT_ATOMS: atom_id res chain seq x y z
N MET A 1 -22.69 -18.54 -38.13
CA MET A 1 -21.50 -17.68 -38.33
C MET A 1 -21.45 -16.51 -37.35
N ASP A 2 -22.60 -16.17 -36.70
CA ASP A 2 -22.76 -14.97 -35.87
C ASP A 2 -22.11 -15.08 -34.47
N ALA A 3 -22.01 -16.27 -33.89
CA ALA A 3 -21.43 -16.48 -32.55
C ALA A 3 -19.90 -16.23 -32.47
N VAL A 4 -19.20 -16.43 -33.60
CA VAL A 4 -17.74 -16.20 -33.65
C VAL A 4 -17.42 -14.69 -33.79
N ALA A 5 -18.29 -13.98 -34.47
CA ALA A 5 -18.18 -12.51 -34.60
C ALA A 5 -18.50 -11.79 -33.28
N GLU A 6 -19.48 -12.29 -32.52
CA GLU A 6 -19.87 -11.77 -31.21
C GLU A 6 -18.79 -12.02 -30.14
N GLN A 7 -18.09 -13.15 -30.19
CA GLN A 7 -16.96 -13.43 -29.31
C GLN A 7 -15.73 -12.55 -29.63
N ALA A 8 -15.54 -12.15 -30.89
CA ALA A 8 -14.43 -11.28 -31.29
C ALA A 8 -14.64 -9.83 -30.78
N SER A 9 -15.88 -9.37 -30.66
CA SER A 9 -16.20 -8.03 -30.15
C SER A 9 -16.01 -7.88 -28.64
N PHE A 10 -16.04 -8.99 -27.90
CA PHE A 10 -15.86 -9.00 -26.44
C PHE A 10 -14.39 -9.05 -26.01
N ARG A 11 -13.48 -9.39 -26.92
CA ARG A 11 -12.06 -9.43 -26.67
C ARG A 11 -11.48 -8.02 -26.88
N GLN A 12 -11.38 -7.27 -25.81
CA GLN A 12 -10.69 -5.99 -25.87
C GLN A 12 -9.18 -6.21 -25.78
N ASP A 13 -8.51 -5.89 -26.85
CA ASP A 13 -7.05 -5.89 -26.87
C ASP A 13 -6.53 -4.83 -25.90
N VAL A 14 -5.48 -5.17 -25.18
CA VAL A 14 -4.69 -4.19 -24.43
C VAL A 14 -4.12 -3.21 -25.45
N ILE A 15 -4.68 -2.01 -25.51
CA ILE A 15 -4.47 -1.06 -26.61
C ILE A 15 -3.10 -0.37 -26.53
N ALA A 16 -2.46 -0.39 -25.37
CA ALA A 16 -1.16 0.22 -25.19
C ALA A 16 -0.14 -0.75 -24.61
N PRO A 17 1.14 -0.66 -25.02
CA PRO A 17 2.19 -1.43 -24.40
C PRO A 17 2.27 -1.07 -22.90
N PRO A 18 2.75 -2.01 -22.05
CA PRO A 18 2.96 -1.74 -20.65
C PRO A 18 3.89 -0.54 -20.49
N ASN A 19 3.62 0.28 -19.47
CA ASN A 19 4.49 1.42 -19.18
C ASN A 19 5.73 0.93 -18.43
N ASP A 20 6.75 0.54 -19.19
CA ASP A 20 7.97 -0.08 -18.66
C ASP A 20 8.72 0.82 -17.68
N ASP A 21 8.69 2.14 -17.83
CA ASP A 21 9.33 3.09 -16.93
C ASP A 21 8.65 3.12 -15.56
N ILE A 22 7.32 3.10 -15.54
CA ILE A 22 6.55 3.09 -14.29
C ILE A 22 6.69 1.73 -13.61
N ARG A 23 6.60 0.64 -14.38
CA ARG A 23 6.83 -0.71 -13.89
C ARG A 23 8.21 -0.84 -13.25
N ALA A 24 9.27 -0.41 -13.94
CA ALA A 24 10.64 -0.43 -13.42
C ALA A 24 10.78 0.41 -12.14
N THR A 25 10.10 1.56 -12.07
CA THR A 25 10.07 2.41 -10.87
C THR A 25 9.45 1.67 -9.69
N VAL A 26 8.32 0.98 -9.91
CA VAL A 26 7.63 0.21 -8.85
C VAL A 26 8.47 -0.98 -8.40
N GLU A 27 9.03 -1.74 -9.33
CA GLU A 27 9.92 -2.87 -9.04
C GLU A 27 11.15 -2.43 -8.24
N GLN A 28 11.76 -1.28 -8.59
CA GLN A 28 12.88 -0.71 -7.82
C GLN A 28 12.48 -0.33 -6.39
N VAL A 29 11.33 0.30 -6.22
CA VAL A 29 10.84 0.69 -4.89
C VAL A 29 10.57 -0.56 -4.04
N GLU A 30 9.93 -1.57 -4.61
CA GLU A 30 9.69 -2.84 -3.93
C GLU A 30 11.00 -3.54 -3.56
N ALA A 31 11.97 -3.60 -4.47
CA ALA A 31 13.28 -4.16 -4.20
C ALA A 31 13.97 -3.45 -3.04
N ILE A 32 13.97 -2.11 -3.01
CA ILE A 32 14.55 -1.34 -1.92
C ILE A 32 13.85 -1.66 -0.59
N THR A 33 12.52 -1.72 -0.58
CA THR A 33 11.73 -2.02 0.62
C THR A 33 12.04 -3.40 1.19
N ILE A 34 12.29 -4.38 0.32
CA ILE A 34 12.61 -5.76 0.71
C ILE A 34 14.08 -5.90 1.12
N TRP A 35 15.02 -5.31 0.35
CA TRP A 35 16.44 -5.55 0.53
C TRP A 35 17.10 -4.64 1.56
N ALA A 36 16.63 -3.41 1.76
CA ALA A 36 17.22 -2.49 2.73
C ALA A 36 17.25 -3.05 4.17
N PRO A 37 16.16 -3.61 4.73
CA PRO A 37 16.20 -4.24 6.05
C PRO A 37 17.16 -5.42 6.12
N ARG A 38 17.22 -6.25 5.07
CA ARG A 38 18.08 -7.42 5.00
C ARG A 38 19.56 -7.03 4.94
N ALA A 39 19.89 -6.00 4.16
CA ALA A 39 21.26 -5.48 4.07
C ALA A 39 21.73 -4.88 5.41
N ILE A 40 20.86 -4.15 6.09
CA ILE A 40 21.15 -3.61 7.43
C ILE A 40 21.43 -4.75 8.42
N LEU A 41 20.59 -5.79 8.45
CA LEU A 41 20.79 -6.96 9.31
C LEU A 41 22.08 -7.69 8.98
N ALA A 42 22.35 -7.93 7.71
CA ALA A 42 23.59 -8.60 7.29
C ALA A 42 24.84 -7.81 7.69
N LEU A 43 24.81 -6.49 7.54
CA LEU A 43 25.94 -5.62 7.85
C LEU A 43 26.15 -5.49 9.38
N PHE A 44 25.11 -5.19 10.12
CA PHE A 44 25.23 -4.87 11.55
C PHE A 44 25.23 -6.11 12.46
N VAL A 45 24.61 -7.20 12.06
CA VAL A 45 24.58 -8.44 12.83
C VAL A 45 25.51 -9.49 12.22
N GLY A 46 25.36 -9.76 10.93
CA GLY A 46 26.08 -10.83 10.27
C GLY A 46 27.59 -10.63 10.29
N LEU A 47 28.08 -9.43 9.93
CA LEU A 47 29.48 -9.15 9.85
C LEU A 47 30.19 -9.23 11.22
N PRO A 48 29.71 -8.56 12.30
CA PRO A 48 30.36 -8.68 13.63
C PRO A 48 30.34 -10.10 14.19
N VAL A 49 29.21 -10.82 14.00
CA VAL A 49 29.09 -12.22 14.44
C VAL A 49 30.14 -13.09 13.71
N LEU A 50 30.23 -12.95 12.40
CA LEU A 50 31.20 -13.71 11.58
C LEU A 50 32.62 -13.44 12.02
N LEU A 51 33.03 -12.18 12.25
CA LEU A 51 34.37 -11.82 12.71
C LEU A 51 34.72 -12.44 14.07
N ASN A 52 33.76 -12.47 15.03
CA ASN A 52 33.98 -13.11 16.33
C ASN A 52 34.04 -14.62 16.21
N LEU A 53 33.28 -15.25 15.33
CA LEU A 53 33.38 -16.70 15.08
C LEU A 53 34.74 -17.07 14.45
N LEU A 54 35.21 -16.29 13.51
CA LEU A 54 36.55 -16.50 12.89
C LEU A 54 37.68 -16.36 13.91
N SER A 55 37.53 -15.51 14.93
CA SER A 55 38.48 -15.36 16.03
C SER A 55 38.38 -16.49 17.08
N GLY A 56 37.49 -17.47 16.89
CA GLY A 56 37.27 -18.58 17.83
C GLY A 56 36.45 -18.23 19.08
N SER A 57 35.89 -17.02 19.16
CA SER A 57 35.19 -16.51 20.34
C SER A 57 33.69 -16.70 20.26
N ILE A 58 33.19 -17.95 20.34
CA ILE A 58 31.75 -18.29 20.16
C ILE A 58 30.87 -17.55 21.18
N GLY A 59 31.26 -17.51 22.45
CA GLY A 59 30.46 -16.82 23.48
C GLY A 59 30.32 -15.31 23.19
N LEU A 60 31.42 -14.66 22.74
CA LEU A 60 31.41 -13.27 22.37
C LEU A 60 30.54 -13.02 21.12
N ALA A 61 30.60 -13.92 20.13
CA ALA A 61 29.75 -13.83 18.92
C ALA A 61 28.28 -13.82 19.25
N ILE A 62 27.83 -14.64 20.22
CA ILE A 62 26.42 -14.66 20.64
C ILE A 62 26.04 -13.33 21.31
N VAL A 63 26.84 -12.85 22.26
CA VAL A 63 26.55 -11.60 22.98
C VAL A 63 26.51 -10.41 22.02
N VAL A 64 27.52 -10.30 21.16
CA VAL A 64 27.58 -9.24 20.14
C VAL A 64 26.42 -9.36 19.18
N GLY A 65 26.06 -10.58 18.74
CA GLY A 65 24.93 -10.82 17.85
C GLY A 65 23.59 -10.31 18.43
N VAL A 66 23.35 -10.58 19.71
CA VAL A 66 22.13 -10.11 20.39
C VAL A 66 22.11 -8.59 20.49
N ILE A 67 23.18 -7.97 20.94
CA ILE A 67 23.27 -6.51 21.06
C ILE A 67 23.09 -5.85 19.69
N MET A 68 23.81 -6.32 18.69
CA MET A 68 23.79 -5.75 17.34
C MET A 68 22.45 -5.98 16.63
N PHE A 69 21.71 -7.03 16.97
CA PHE A 69 20.34 -7.24 16.49
C PHE A 69 19.40 -6.11 16.95
N PHE A 70 19.44 -5.71 18.21
CA PHE A 70 18.64 -4.59 18.68
C PHE A 70 19.03 -3.26 18.04
N VAL A 71 20.35 -3.03 17.87
CA VAL A 71 20.87 -1.84 17.18
C VAL A 71 20.37 -1.83 15.71
N ALA A 72 20.53 -2.95 15.00
CA ALA A 72 20.06 -3.08 13.62
C ALA A 72 18.55 -2.84 13.51
N ARG A 73 17.76 -3.31 14.47
CA ARG A 73 16.30 -3.09 14.51
C ARG A 73 15.95 -1.60 14.60
N ILE A 74 16.65 -0.86 15.46
CA ILE A 74 16.47 0.59 15.60
C ILE A 74 16.85 1.29 14.29
N ILE A 75 18.03 0.97 13.73
CA ILE A 75 18.49 1.56 12.47
C ILE A 75 17.53 1.28 11.33
N THR A 76 17.06 0.04 11.21
CA THR A 76 16.06 -0.33 10.18
C THR A 76 14.79 0.52 10.29
N THR A 77 14.29 0.70 11.52
CA THR A 77 13.09 1.52 11.76
C THR A 77 13.32 3.00 11.40
N LEU A 78 14.49 3.54 11.72
CA LEU A 78 14.85 4.90 11.36
C LEU A 78 15.03 5.08 9.84
N VAL A 79 15.72 4.16 9.18
CA VAL A 79 15.90 4.18 7.71
C VAL A 79 14.56 4.05 7.01
N ASP A 80 13.69 3.14 7.46
CA ASP A 80 12.34 3.00 6.90
C ASP A 80 11.57 4.31 7.03
N ALA A 81 11.53 4.89 8.24
CA ALA A 81 10.74 6.09 8.51
C ALA A 81 11.27 7.37 7.81
N LEU A 82 12.60 7.54 7.75
CA LEU A 82 13.22 8.78 7.29
C LEU A 82 13.62 8.75 5.81
N VAL A 83 13.83 7.57 5.23
CA VAL A 83 14.34 7.43 3.87
C VAL A 83 13.37 6.64 2.99
N VAL A 84 13.04 5.40 3.36
CA VAL A 84 12.28 4.49 2.49
C VAL A 84 10.86 5.01 2.25
N ARG A 85 10.11 5.31 3.32
CA ARG A 85 8.72 5.78 3.19
C ARG A 85 8.59 7.11 2.44
N PRO A 86 9.36 8.17 2.75
CA PRO A 86 9.27 9.41 1.98
C PRO A 86 9.64 9.22 0.51
N MET A 87 10.71 8.47 0.23
CA MET A 87 11.14 8.18 -1.14
C MET A 87 10.07 7.41 -1.92
N THR A 88 9.48 6.36 -1.31
CA THR A 88 8.37 5.60 -1.90
C THR A 88 7.18 6.50 -2.20
N THR A 89 6.79 7.33 -1.24
CA THR A 89 5.65 8.25 -1.40
C THR A 89 5.87 9.23 -2.56
N VAL A 90 7.07 9.82 -2.68
CA VAL A 90 7.39 10.76 -3.76
C VAL A 90 7.38 10.06 -5.12
N ARG A 91 8.03 8.89 -5.21
CA ARG A 91 8.10 8.10 -6.46
C ARG A 91 6.71 7.62 -6.91
N TYR A 92 5.89 7.12 -5.99
CA TYR A 92 4.54 6.67 -6.30
C TYR A 92 3.61 7.81 -6.69
N LYS A 93 3.74 8.99 -6.06
CA LYS A 93 3.01 10.19 -6.49
C LYS A 93 3.42 10.63 -7.89
N ALA A 94 4.70 10.63 -8.20
CA ALA A 94 5.19 10.96 -9.54
C ALA A 94 4.67 9.96 -10.59
N ALA A 95 4.73 8.66 -10.29
CA ALA A 95 4.20 7.62 -11.16
C ALA A 95 2.67 7.75 -11.37
N ALA A 96 1.90 7.98 -10.30
CA ALA A 96 0.46 8.20 -10.38
C ALA A 96 0.10 9.45 -11.21
N SER A 97 0.88 10.53 -11.07
CA SER A 97 0.73 11.74 -11.89
C SER A 97 1.02 11.47 -13.37
N ALA A 98 2.06 10.71 -13.67
CA ALA A 98 2.39 10.31 -15.03
C ALA A 98 1.28 9.45 -15.66
N LEU A 99 0.77 8.45 -14.91
CA LEU A 99 -0.36 7.63 -15.35
C LEU A 99 -1.61 8.49 -15.58
N SER A 100 -1.91 9.43 -14.69
CA SER A 100 -3.04 10.35 -14.84
C SER A 100 -2.91 11.18 -16.12
N ALA A 101 -1.72 11.70 -16.42
CA ALA A 101 -1.48 12.47 -17.65
C ALA A 101 -1.64 11.59 -18.92
N GLN A 102 -1.16 10.35 -18.87
CA GLN A 102 -1.33 9.40 -19.99
C GLN A 102 -2.80 9.09 -20.25
N VAL A 103 -3.56 8.80 -19.18
CA VAL A 103 -4.99 8.51 -19.32
C VAL A 103 -5.79 9.74 -19.78
N GLN A 104 -5.36 10.96 -19.43
CA GLN A 104 -5.95 12.20 -19.97
C GLN A 104 -5.63 12.42 -21.45
N SER A 105 -4.51 11.91 -21.94
CA SER A 105 -4.09 12.03 -23.34
C SER A 105 -4.64 10.95 -24.27
N LEU A 106 -5.56 10.11 -23.79
CA LEU A 106 -6.20 9.10 -24.60
C LEU A 106 -6.94 9.70 -25.80
N PRO A 107 -7.07 8.94 -26.91
CA PRO A 107 -7.77 9.43 -28.11
C PRO A 107 -9.25 9.73 -27.83
N GLU A 108 -9.85 9.07 -26.85
CA GLU A 108 -11.20 9.38 -26.42
C GLU A 108 -11.22 10.42 -25.30
N PRO A 109 -12.08 11.45 -25.40
CA PRO A 109 -12.18 12.46 -24.37
C PRO A 109 -12.68 11.85 -23.06
N THR A 110 -11.95 12.11 -21.98
CA THR A 110 -12.28 11.62 -20.63
C THR A 110 -13.25 12.56 -19.93
N THR A 111 -14.22 12.01 -19.23
CA THR A 111 -15.19 12.75 -18.41
C THR A 111 -14.78 12.80 -16.93
N LEU A 112 -14.07 11.76 -16.48
CA LEU A 112 -13.57 11.66 -15.11
C LEU A 112 -12.22 10.97 -15.14
N VAL A 113 -11.27 11.47 -14.36
CA VAL A 113 -9.96 10.85 -14.15
C VAL A 113 -9.66 10.80 -12.67
N GLN A 114 -9.28 9.65 -12.17
CA GLN A 114 -8.86 9.43 -10.80
C GLN A 114 -7.49 8.74 -10.80
N SER A 115 -6.59 9.22 -9.95
CA SER A 115 -5.29 8.55 -9.74
C SER A 115 -5.03 8.33 -8.26
N TRP A 116 -4.23 7.32 -7.94
CA TRP A 116 -3.86 6.99 -6.56
C TRP A 116 -2.39 6.62 -6.47
N SER A 117 -1.82 6.84 -5.29
CA SER A 117 -0.42 6.51 -4.97
C SER A 117 -0.27 5.71 -3.67
N ASN A 118 -1.38 5.32 -3.04
CA ASN A 118 -1.38 4.50 -1.83
C ASN A 118 -1.26 3.02 -2.22
N GLY A 119 -0.28 2.32 -1.63
CA GLY A 119 0.02 0.94 -1.98
C GLY A 119 0.84 0.84 -3.27
N ALA A 120 0.22 0.79 -4.42
CA ALA A 120 0.84 0.86 -5.73
C ALA A 120 0.23 2.01 -6.54
N PRO A 121 1.00 2.70 -7.41
CA PRO A 121 0.45 3.76 -8.23
C PRO A 121 -0.56 3.20 -9.24
N GLY A 122 -1.58 3.99 -9.55
CA GLY A 122 -2.57 3.63 -10.56
C GLY A 122 -3.37 4.85 -11.01
N ALA A 123 -4.07 4.69 -12.11
CA ALA A 123 -5.00 5.65 -12.65
C ALA A 123 -6.20 4.95 -13.30
N LEU A 124 -7.34 5.63 -13.25
CA LEU A 124 -8.58 5.21 -13.86
C LEU A 124 -9.20 6.41 -14.57
N ALA A 125 -9.79 6.17 -15.73
CA ALA A 125 -10.60 7.16 -16.39
C ALA A 125 -11.93 6.58 -16.89
N ILE A 126 -12.91 7.44 -16.95
CA ILE A 126 -14.18 7.21 -17.64
C ILE A 126 -14.16 8.07 -18.89
N THR A 127 -14.36 7.44 -20.03
CA THR A 127 -14.45 8.17 -21.32
C THR A 127 -15.87 8.66 -21.56
N ARG A 128 -16.01 9.61 -22.51
CA ARG A 128 -17.33 10.11 -22.90
C ARG A 128 -18.19 9.03 -23.56
N ASN A 129 -17.58 8.02 -24.16
CA ASN A 129 -18.25 6.90 -24.82
C ASN A 129 -18.69 5.80 -23.84
N GLY A 130 -18.46 5.98 -22.52
CA GLY A 130 -18.85 5.03 -21.49
C GLY A 130 -17.85 3.89 -21.30
N HIS A 131 -16.62 4.01 -21.79
CA HIS A 131 -15.56 3.05 -21.47
C HIS A 131 -14.88 3.39 -20.16
N LEU A 132 -14.55 2.37 -19.39
CA LEU A 132 -13.69 2.47 -18.21
C LEU A 132 -12.28 2.08 -18.59
N VAL A 133 -11.32 2.97 -18.42
CA VAL A 133 -9.89 2.71 -18.65
C VAL A 133 -9.20 2.56 -17.30
N LEU A 134 -8.59 1.41 -17.06
CA LEU A 134 -7.87 1.10 -15.82
C LEU A 134 -6.40 0.86 -16.13
N VAL A 135 -5.52 1.48 -15.33
CA VAL A 135 -4.05 1.30 -15.43
C VAL A 135 -3.50 1.18 -14.01
N ASP A 136 -3.18 -0.02 -13.61
CA ASP A 136 -2.66 -0.30 -12.28
C ASP A 136 -1.72 -1.52 -12.28
N ARG A 137 -1.37 -1.98 -11.10
CA ARG A 137 -0.56 -3.18 -10.93
C ARG A 137 -1.24 -4.45 -11.47
N SER A 138 -2.55 -4.57 -11.36
CA SER A 138 -3.30 -5.74 -11.82
C SER A 138 -3.29 -5.86 -13.35
N THR A 139 -3.23 -4.72 -14.04
CA THR A 139 -3.11 -4.62 -15.49
C THR A 139 -1.65 -4.61 -15.97
N ASN A 140 -0.69 -4.83 -15.08
CA ASN A 140 0.74 -4.71 -15.35
C ASN A 140 1.12 -3.34 -15.98
N TYR A 141 0.44 -2.27 -15.53
CA TYR A 141 0.58 -0.89 -16.05
C TYR A 141 0.27 -0.74 -17.55
N SER A 142 -0.49 -1.66 -18.11
CA SER A 142 -1.09 -1.54 -19.45
C SER A 142 -2.46 -0.89 -19.35
N HIS A 143 -2.90 -0.23 -20.42
CA HIS A 143 -4.23 0.36 -20.48
C HIS A 143 -5.26 -0.74 -20.72
N LEU A 144 -6.03 -1.06 -19.70
CA LEU A 144 -7.16 -1.97 -19.81
C LEU A 144 -8.43 -1.16 -20.06
N TRP A 145 -9.04 -1.40 -21.22
CA TRP A 145 -10.31 -0.80 -21.61
C TRP A 145 -11.45 -1.78 -21.29
N LEU A 146 -12.41 -1.33 -20.55
CA LEU A 146 -13.59 -2.10 -20.17
C LEU A 146 -14.84 -1.43 -20.72
N GLN A 147 -15.70 -2.21 -21.35
CA GLN A 147 -17.05 -1.82 -21.72
C GLN A 147 -17.99 -2.02 -20.53
N SER A 148 -19.18 -1.46 -20.60
CA SER A 148 -20.18 -1.56 -19.53
C SER A 148 -20.55 -3.00 -19.20
N ASP A 149 -20.69 -3.87 -20.21
CA ASP A 149 -21.04 -5.27 -20.07
C ASP A 149 -19.92 -6.17 -19.52
N GLN A 150 -18.68 -5.66 -19.46
CA GLN A 150 -17.54 -6.32 -18.83
C GLN A 150 -17.42 -6.03 -17.34
N ILE A 151 -18.11 -5.01 -16.84
CA ILE A 151 -18.13 -4.66 -15.42
C ILE A 151 -19.19 -5.52 -14.74
N VAL A 152 -18.76 -6.37 -13.81
CA VAL A 152 -19.65 -7.33 -13.12
C VAL A 152 -20.24 -6.70 -11.87
N ASN A 153 -19.43 -5.98 -11.12
CA ASN A 153 -19.85 -5.35 -9.88
C ASN A 153 -18.91 -4.21 -9.50
N VAL A 154 -19.46 -3.16 -8.93
CA VAL A 154 -18.68 -2.05 -8.36
C VAL A 154 -19.23 -1.74 -6.98
N GLY A 155 -18.36 -1.74 -5.98
CA GLY A 155 -18.75 -1.52 -4.60
C GLY A 155 -17.73 -0.70 -3.82
N VAL A 156 -18.20 0.10 -2.87
CA VAL A 156 -17.34 0.79 -1.91
C VAL A 156 -17.27 -0.04 -0.63
N GLU A 157 -16.09 -0.56 -0.36
CA GLU A 157 -15.82 -1.26 0.88
C GLU A 157 -15.16 -0.36 1.91
N ARG A 158 -15.31 -0.72 3.18
CA ARG A 158 -14.81 0.05 4.33
C ARG A 158 -14.12 -0.86 5.31
N GLU A 159 -12.94 -0.47 5.66
CA GLU A 159 -12.23 -1.06 6.78
C GLU A 159 -12.11 -0.02 7.90
N ALA A 160 -12.69 -0.34 9.06
CA ALA A 160 -12.57 0.48 10.25
C ALA A 160 -11.50 -0.11 11.18
N THR A 161 -10.34 0.55 11.25
CA THR A 161 -9.28 0.17 12.17
C THR A 161 -9.32 1.05 13.41
N GLN A 162 -9.57 0.46 14.57
CA GLN A 162 -9.54 1.15 15.86
C GLN A 162 -8.10 1.16 16.40
N ILE A 163 -7.49 2.35 16.46
CA ILE A 163 -6.20 2.53 17.11
C ILE A 163 -6.42 3.11 18.51
N THR A 164 -6.26 2.28 19.53
CA THR A 164 -6.29 2.72 20.91
C THR A 164 -4.88 3.05 21.37
N LYS A 165 -4.58 4.34 21.56
CA LYS A 165 -3.34 4.79 22.20
C LYS A 165 -3.59 4.96 23.69
N THR A 166 -3.12 4.01 24.49
CA THR A 166 -3.11 4.13 25.94
C THR A 166 -1.78 4.73 26.38
N LYS A 167 -1.77 5.96 26.84
CA LYS A 167 -0.62 6.52 27.56
C LYS A 167 -0.67 6.06 28.99
N HIS A 168 0.13 5.05 29.33
CA HIS A 168 0.45 4.76 30.72
C HIS A 168 1.43 5.83 31.20
N GLY A 169 1.01 6.67 32.13
CA GLY A 169 1.94 7.49 32.90
C GLY A 169 2.83 6.52 33.69
N GLY A 170 4.10 6.39 33.29
CA GLY A 170 5.04 5.55 34.00
C GLY A 170 5.21 6.09 35.41
N SER A 171 4.79 5.32 36.42
CA SER A 171 5.24 5.53 37.77
C SER A 171 6.67 5.02 37.86
N PHE A 172 7.65 5.91 37.87
CA PHE A 172 9.01 5.57 38.26
C PHE A 172 8.99 5.32 39.78
N THR A 173 8.93 4.07 40.21
CA THR A 173 9.28 3.69 41.55
C THR A 173 10.80 3.66 41.67
N PHE A 174 11.39 4.73 42.18
CA PHE A 174 12.76 4.71 42.65
C PHE A 174 12.80 3.83 43.92
N GLY A 175 13.09 2.54 43.75
CA GLY A 175 13.46 1.66 44.84
C GLY A 175 14.84 2.01 45.32
N SER A 176 14.97 2.75 46.38
CA SER A 176 16.22 2.91 47.13
C SER A 176 16.63 1.58 47.74
N LEU A 177 17.63 0.93 47.19
CA LEU A 177 18.25 -0.28 47.68
C LEU A 177 19.33 0.02 48.75
N PHE A 178 18.99 0.83 49.76
CA PHE A 178 19.87 0.95 50.95
C PHE A 178 19.03 1.24 52.18
N GLY A 179 18.98 0.25 53.05
CA GLY A 179 18.99 0.32 54.51
C GLY A 179 17.84 1.04 55.21
N SER A 180 17.11 0.25 56.00
CA SER A 180 16.31 0.61 57.17
C SER A 180 15.06 1.49 56.96
N GLY A 181 13.92 0.79 56.93
CA GLY A 181 12.72 1.15 57.65
C GLY A 181 12.11 2.54 57.40
N LEU A 182 11.21 2.64 56.41
CA LEU A 182 9.88 3.26 56.52
C LEU A 182 9.15 3.06 55.19
N PHE A 183 8.14 2.24 55.17
CA PHE A 183 7.22 2.08 54.04
C PHE A 183 6.32 3.32 53.95
N GLY A 184 6.60 4.20 53.01
CA GLY A 184 5.68 5.20 52.54
C GLY A 184 5.42 4.96 51.06
N ALA A 185 4.52 4.06 50.73
CA ALA A 185 4.04 3.89 49.34
C ALA A 185 3.10 5.05 49.03
N TYR A 186 3.61 6.13 48.48
CA TYR A 186 2.78 7.15 47.85
C TYR A 186 2.36 6.64 46.45
N ASN A 187 1.17 6.08 46.43
CA ASN A 187 0.49 5.72 45.20
C ASN A 187 -0.09 7.00 44.56
N THR A 188 0.72 7.68 43.79
CA THR A 188 0.22 8.75 42.93
C THR A 188 -0.55 8.09 41.81
N GLY A 189 -1.88 8.09 41.91
CA GLY A 189 -2.81 7.53 40.96
C GLY A 189 -2.46 7.94 39.53
N SER A 190 -1.99 6.99 38.75
CA SER A 190 -1.71 7.20 37.35
C SER A 190 -3.03 7.43 36.61
N ARG A 191 -3.30 8.64 36.17
CA ARG A 191 -4.38 8.91 35.25
C ARG A 191 -4.01 8.31 33.90
N SER A 192 -4.55 7.15 33.58
CA SER A 192 -4.45 6.58 32.25
C SER A 192 -5.42 7.35 31.35
N ARG A 193 -4.91 7.98 30.30
CA ARG A 193 -5.72 8.62 29.28
C ARG A 193 -5.69 7.71 28.05
N SER A 194 -6.81 7.03 27.81
CA SER A 194 -7.02 6.26 26.59
C SER A 194 -7.68 7.15 25.55
N THR A 195 -7.07 7.26 24.39
CA THR A 195 -7.67 7.93 23.23
C THR A 195 -7.83 6.90 22.14
N THR A 196 -9.07 6.51 21.85
CA THR A 196 -9.40 5.65 20.73
C THR A 196 -9.68 6.51 19.50
N LYS A 197 -8.91 6.30 18.44
CA LYS A 197 -9.14 6.92 17.14
C LYS A 197 -9.55 5.83 16.17
N THR A 198 -10.75 5.93 15.63
CA THR A 198 -11.18 5.09 14.52
C THR A 198 -10.66 5.71 13.23
N ILE A 199 -9.88 4.96 12.47
CA ILE A 199 -9.44 5.34 11.11
C ILE A 199 -10.27 4.48 10.17
N GLU A 200 -11.15 5.14 9.42
CA GLU A 200 -11.89 4.49 8.35
C GLU A 200 -11.10 4.65 7.05
N THR A 201 -10.85 3.55 6.38
CA THR A 201 -10.22 3.51 5.06
C THR A 201 -11.25 3.02 4.06
N ALA A 202 -11.52 3.81 3.04
CA ALA A 202 -12.42 3.45 1.96
C ALA A 202 -11.63 2.89 0.78
N PHE A 203 -12.14 1.82 0.16
CA PHE A 203 -11.66 1.29 -1.12
C PHE A 203 -12.84 1.17 -2.07
N LEU A 204 -12.57 1.38 -3.35
CA LEU A 204 -13.49 1.02 -4.41
C LEU A 204 -13.02 -0.31 -4.99
N GLU A 205 -13.88 -1.31 -4.94
CA GLU A 205 -13.67 -2.59 -5.59
C GLU A 205 -14.41 -2.61 -6.93
N ILE A 206 -13.68 -2.95 -7.99
CA ILE A 206 -14.24 -3.12 -9.34
C ILE A 206 -14.01 -4.56 -9.74
N GLN A 207 -15.08 -5.31 -9.94
CA GLN A 207 -15.05 -6.66 -10.47
C GLN A 207 -15.40 -6.63 -11.94
N TYR A 208 -14.57 -7.23 -12.78
CA TYR A 208 -14.74 -7.23 -14.23
C TYR A 208 -14.35 -8.57 -14.86
N GLN A 209 -14.84 -8.82 -16.05
CA GLN A 209 -14.54 -9.98 -16.88
C GLN A 209 -13.96 -9.52 -18.22
N LEU A 210 -12.91 -10.19 -18.67
CA LEU A 210 -12.32 -9.91 -20.00
C LEU A 210 -13.03 -10.69 -21.11
N GLU A 211 -13.63 -11.80 -20.76
CA GLU A 211 -14.36 -12.68 -21.68
C GLU A 211 -15.73 -13.03 -21.06
N ARG A 212 -16.75 -13.14 -21.90
CA ARG A 212 -18.10 -13.55 -21.47
C ARG A 212 -18.03 -14.93 -20.82
N ASN A 213 -18.46 -15.07 -19.57
CA ASN A 213 -18.31 -16.27 -18.74
C ASN A 213 -16.85 -16.65 -18.39
N GLY A 214 -15.90 -15.75 -18.56
CA GLY A 214 -14.51 -15.91 -18.15
C GLY A 214 -14.31 -15.71 -16.64
N SER A 215 -13.05 -15.70 -16.23
CA SER A 215 -12.68 -15.42 -14.83
C SER A 215 -13.03 -13.98 -14.47
N VAL A 216 -13.52 -13.81 -13.24
CA VAL A 216 -13.73 -12.48 -12.65
C VAL A 216 -12.40 -11.98 -12.08
N TYR A 217 -11.99 -10.82 -12.51
CA TYR A 217 -10.85 -10.10 -11.99
C TYR A 217 -11.32 -9.00 -11.05
N THR A 218 -10.49 -8.66 -10.08
CA THR A 218 -10.80 -7.61 -9.11
C THR A 218 -9.69 -6.59 -9.09
N SER A 219 -10.04 -5.32 -9.23
CA SER A 219 -9.15 -4.19 -8.97
C SER A 219 -9.62 -3.41 -7.76
N ILE A 220 -8.68 -3.05 -6.87
CA ILE A 220 -8.95 -2.33 -5.62
C ILE A 220 -8.30 -0.96 -5.69
N ILE A 221 -9.12 0.08 -5.64
CA ILE A 221 -8.67 1.46 -5.68
C ILE A 221 -8.72 2.06 -4.27
N PRO A 222 -7.58 2.41 -3.67
CA PRO A 222 -7.55 2.95 -2.33
C PRO A 222 -7.90 4.46 -2.32
N PHE A 223 -8.92 4.83 -1.57
CA PHE A 223 -9.31 6.22 -1.32
C PHE A 223 -8.83 6.74 0.04
N GLY A 224 -8.33 5.87 0.92
CA GLY A 224 -7.94 6.26 2.27
C GLY A 224 -9.13 6.84 3.04
N SER A 225 -9.00 8.08 3.52
CA SER A 225 -10.10 8.75 4.25
C SER A 225 -11.10 9.48 3.35
N ASP A 226 -10.90 9.51 2.03
CA ASP A 226 -11.80 10.20 1.08
C ASP A 226 -12.95 9.28 0.63
N ARG A 227 -13.88 9.07 1.55
CA ARG A 227 -15.08 8.29 1.29
C ARG A 227 -15.96 8.90 0.19
N ARG A 228 -16.09 10.25 0.18
CA ARG A 228 -16.95 10.92 -0.79
C ARG A 228 -16.45 10.73 -2.22
N GLY A 229 -15.13 10.74 -2.39
CA GLY A 229 -14.50 10.43 -3.68
C GLY A 229 -14.80 8.99 -4.12
N ALA A 230 -14.72 8.01 -3.21
CA ALA A 230 -15.06 6.63 -3.50
C ALA A 230 -16.53 6.45 -3.90
N ASP A 231 -17.47 7.02 -3.12
CA ASP A 231 -18.91 6.95 -3.41
C ASP A 231 -19.25 7.64 -4.75
N ALA A 232 -18.59 8.79 -5.06
CA ALA A 232 -18.81 9.53 -6.31
C ALA A 232 -18.29 8.74 -7.53
N LEU A 233 -17.13 8.11 -7.42
CA LEU A 233 -16.57 7.28 -8.49
C LEU A 233 -17.42 6.03 -8.69
N CYS A 234 -17.84 5.35 -7.61
CA CYS A 234 -18.74 4.21 -7.67
C CYS A 234 -20.02 4.58 -8.44
N ALA A 235 -20.69 5.68 -8.06
CA ALA A 235 -21.88 6.16 -8.75
C ALA A 235 -21.63 6.52 -10.23
N ALA A 236 -20.45 7.03 -10.57
CA ALA A 236 -20.10 7.33 -11.95
C ALA A 236 -19.95 6.06 -12.80
N ILE A 237 -19.31 5.01 -12.26
CA ILE A 237 -19.13 3.73 -12.95
C ILE A 237 -20.48 3.02 -13.09
N THR A 238 -21.31 2.98 -12.03
CA THR A 238 -22.64 2.35 -12.08
C THR A 238 -23.56 3.01 -13.12
N ARG A 239 -23.40 4.32 -13.38
CA ARG A 239 -24.14 4.98 -14.45
C ARG A 239 -23.78 4.48 -15.85
N ILE A 240 -22.51 4.15 -16.06
CA ILE A 240 -22.05 3.57 -17.33
C ILE A 240 -22.67 2.19 -17.52
N GLU A 241 -22.66 1.36 -16.48
CA GLU A 241 -23.25 0.03 -16.47
C GLU A 241 -24.75 0.03 -16.87
N HIS A 242 -25.49 1.04 -16.44
CA HIS A 242 -26.93 1.16 -16.75
C HIS A 242 -27.23 1.87 -18.07
N ALA A 243 -26.25 2.51 -18.71
CA ALA A 243 -26.44 3.25 -19.96
C ALA A 243 -26.14 2.40 -21.23
N GLY A 244 -25.50 1.24 -21.07
CA GLY A 244 -25.23 0.25 -22.15
C GLY A 244 -26.29 -0.82 -22.18
#